data_43ee4cb6ad6765c16a2564e24e6ac081
#
_entry.id   43ee4cb6ad6765c16a2564e24e6ac081
#
_cell.length_a   1.000
_cell.length_b   1.000
_cell.length_c   1.000
_cell.angle_alpha   90.00
_cell.angle_beta   90.00
_cell.angle_gamma   90.00
#
_symmetry.space_group_name_H-M   'P 1'
#
loop_
_entity.id
_entity.type
_entity.pdbx_description
1 polymer ?
#
loop_
_entity_poly.entity_id
_entity_poly.type
_entity_poly.pdbx_seq_one_letter_code
_entity_poly.pdbx_strand_id
1 'polypeptide(L)'
;MDVGLSIPGHDAVGFEHSPSTPDQTLTLAHAKQVLLSGTWLVPAAAAGCVAPPATVVADGFDANAKPGGHGDFDVTARFTCASPARLSSLEIGLFAAFPTLQRVVVDIVTASGATEQVLDRPMTHVTLSP
;
A
#
# COMPACT_ATOMS: atom_id res chain seq x y z
N MET A 1 10.13 -8.35 8.31
CA MET A 1 8.89 -8.56 7.51
C MET A 1 8.90 -7.60 6.35
N ASP A 2 8.71 -8.11 5.16
CA ASP A 2 8.55 -7.30 3.95
C ASP A 2 7.08 -7.32 3.54
N VAL A 3 6.51 -6.14 3.30
CA VAL A 3 5.12 -5.98 2.90
C VAL A 3 5.10 -5.28 1.54
N GLY A 4 4.48 -5.92 0.56
CA GLY A 4 4.23 -5.33 -0.75
C GLY A 4 2.73 -5.14 -0.96
N LEU A 5 2.33 -4.01 -1.50
CA LEU A 5 0.94 -3.73 -1.81
C LEU A 5 0.82 -3.31 -3.27
N SER A 6 -0.20 -3.84 -3.93
CA SER A 6 -0.62 -3.39 -5.25
C SER A 6 -1.97 -2.70 -5.12
N ILE A 7 -2.04 -1.44 -5.54
CA ILE A 7 -3.20 -0.58 -5.36
C ILE A 7 -3.64 -0.09 -6.74
N PRO A 8 -4.86 -0.42 -7.20
CA PRO A 8 -5.36 0.07 -8.48
C PRO A 8 -5.45 1.59 -8.49
N GLY A 9 -4.80 2.22 -9.48
CA GLY A 9 -4.75 3.67 -9.58
C GLY A 9 -6.12 4.29 -9.79
N HIS A 10 -6.95 3.69 -10.63
CA HIS A 10 -8.30 4.17 -10.89
C HIS A 10 -9.12 4.28 -9.60
N ASP A 11 -9.02 3.29 -8.73
CA ASP A 11 -9.76 3.26 -7.46
C ASP A 11 -9.18 4.24 -6.45
N ALA A 12 -7.86 4.45 -6.46
CA ALA A 12 -7.19 5.30 -5.48
C ALA A 12 -7.29 6.80 -5.84
N VAL A 13 -7.07 7.16 -7.09
CA VAL A 13 -7.01 8.56 -7.53
C VAL A 13 -8.05 8.95 -8.59
N GLY A 14 -8.82 7.99 -9.10
CA GLY A 14 -9.87 8.21 -10.07
C GLY A 14 -9.43 8.22 -11.53
N PHE A 15 -8.15 7.95 -11.81
CA PHE A 15 -7.62 7.86 -13.17
C PHE A 15 -6.41 6.92 -13.24
N GLU A 16 -6.08 6.43 -14.45
CA GLU A 16 -5.00 5.47 -14.69
C GLU A 16 -4.04 5.95 -15.79
N HIS A 17 -3.90 7.25 -15.95
CA HIS A 17 -3.08 7.86 -17.01
C HIS A 17 -2.24 8.99 -16.44
N SER A 18 -1.33 9.53 -17.24
CA SER A 18 -0.60 10.73 -16.88
C SER A 18 -1.58 11.86 -16.52
N PRO A 19 -1.35 12.61 -15.43
CA PRO A 19 -2.25 13.70 -15.07
C PRO A 19 -2.40 14.70 -16.21
N SER A 20 -3.65 15.03 -16.54
CA SER A 20 -3.98 15.95 -17.63
C SER A 20 -4.54 17.29 -17.14
N THR A 21 -4.80 17.41 -15.85
CA THR A 21 -5.29 18.63 -15.22
C THR A 21 -4.47 18.97 -13.99
N PRO A 22 -4.43 20.25 -13.55
CA PRO A 22 -3.78 20.61 -12.28
C PRO A 22 -4.33 19.84 -11.07
N ASP A 23 -5.65 19.60 -11.03
CA ASP A 23 -6.26 18.84 -9.94
C ASP A 23 -5.77 17.39 -9.91
N GLN A 24 -5.64 16.75 -11.06
CA GLN A 24 -5.10 15.39 -11.17
C GLN A 24 -3.65 15.33 -10.72
N THR A 25 -2.85 16.32 -11.06
CA THR A 25 -1.45 16.42 -10.63
C THR A 25 -1.37 16.50 -9.09
N LEU A 26 -2.20 17.32 -8.47
CA LEU A 26 -2.26 17.45 -7.01
C LEU A 26 -2.76 16.17 -6.35
N THR A 27 -3.78 15.53 -6.90
CA THR A 27 -4.31 14.26 -6.39
C THR A 27 -3.27 13.17 -6.42
N LEU A 28 -2.52 13.04 -7.52
CA LEU A 28 -1.45 12.06 -7.64
C LEU A 28 -0.33 12.32 -6.63
N ALA A 29 0.11 13.58 -6.49
CA ALA A 29 1.15 13.95 -5.54
C ALA A 29 0.73 13.67 -4.10
N HIS A 30 -0.52 13.97 -3.75
CA HIS A 30 -1.06 13.70 -2.42
C HIS A 30 -1.12 12.19 -2.13
N ALA A 31 -1.57 11.40 -3.09
CA ALA A 31 -1.61 9.95 -2.96
C ALA A 31 -0.22 9.36 -2.69
N LYS A 32 0.79 9.82 -3.45
CA LYS A 32 2.18 9.39 -3.24
C LYS A 32 2.69 9.75 -1.84
N GLN A 33 2.38 10.95 -1.36
CA GLN A 33 2.79 11.38 -0.01
C GLN A 33 2.15 10.53 1.08
N VAL A 34 0.87 10.24 0.96
CA VAL A 34 0.16 9.37 1.91
C VAL A 34 0.80 7.99 1.95
N LEU A 35 1.06 7.40 0.78
CA LEU A 35 1.66 6.07 0.69
C LEU A 35 3.09 6.05 1.24
N LEU A 36 3.89 7.07 0.95
CA LEU A 36 5.26 7.17 1.46
C LEU A 36 5.33 7.28 2.98
N SER A 37 4.34 7.92 3.61
CA SER A 37 4.32 8.10 5.06
C SER A 37 4.30 6.79 5.83
N GLY A 38 3.68 5.74 5.27
CA GLY A 38 3.55 4.44 5.91
C GLY A 38 2.68 4.41 7.16
N THR A 39 2.07 5.53 7.56
CA THR A 39 1.28 5.62 8.79
C THR A 39 -0.01 4.80 8.74
N TRP A 40 -0.47 4.46 7.53
CA TRP A 40 -1.62 3.59 7.29
C TRP A 40 -1.30 2.10 7.49
N LEU A 41 -0.03 1.75 7.67
CA LEU A 41 0.44 0.36 7.82
C LEU A 41 0.95 0.16 9.24
N VAL A 42 0.18 -0.56 10.08
CA VAL A 42 0.43 -0.67 11.51
C VAL A 42 0.56 -2.14 11.93
N PRO A 43 1.79 -2.63 12.17
CA PRO A 43 1.99 -3.96 12.75
C PRO A 43 1.52 -4.01 14.21
N ALA A 44 1.26 -5.22 14.70
CA ALA A 44 0.90 -5.42 16.11
C ALA A 44 1.91 -4.74 17.03
N ALA A 45 1.43 -3.90 17.96
CA ALA A 45 2.29 -3.09 18.83
C ALA A 45 3.23 -3.94 19.66
N ALA A 46 2.79 -5.13 20.09
CA ALA A 46 3.60 -6.04 20.90
C ALA A 46 4.85 -6.53 20.18
N ALA A 47 4.90 -6.50 18.86
CA ALA A 47 6.06 -6.92 18.07
C ALA A 47 7.19 -5.88 18.08
N GLY A 48 6.89 -4.63 18.40
CA GLY A 48 7.89 -3.56 18.45
C GLY A 48 8.57 -3.31 17.11
N CYS A 49 7.77 -3.18 16.03
CA CYS A 49 8.30 -3.02 14.69
C CYS A 49 8.61 -1.56 14.36
N VAL A 50 9.70 -1.35 13.64
CA VAL A 50 10.07 -0.06 13.07
C VAL A 50 10.40 -0.23 11.59
N ALA A 51 10.17 0.80 10.80
CA ALA A 51 10.44 0.78 9.37
C ALA A 51 11.00 2.11 8.86
N PRO A 52 11.88 2.08 7.85
CA PRO A 52 12.16 3.28 7.05
C PRO A 52 10.90 3.68 6.27
N PRO A 53 10.87 4.88 5.67
CA PRO A 53 9.77 5.26 4.79
C PRO A 53 9.50 4.21 3.72
N ALA A 54 8.24 4.03 3.35
CA ALA A 54 7.85 3.10 2.30
C ALA A 54 8.40 3.54 0.94
N THR A 55 8.61 2.56 0.04
CA THR A 55 8.96 2.82 -1.36
C THR A 55 7.69 2.76 -2.19
N VAL A 56 7.46 3.76 -3.03
CA VAL A 56 6.26 3.85 -3.86
C VAL A 56 6.68 3.99 -5.31
N VAL A 57 6.15 3.09 -6.15
CA VAL A 57 6.29 3.17 -7.60
C VAL A 57 4.90 3.34 -8.21
N ALA A 58 4.72 4.41 -8.97
CA ALA A 58 3.43 4.73 -9.61
C ALA A 58 3.54 4.45 -11.12
N ASP A 59 3.26 3.21 -11.51
CA ASP A 59 3.29 2.79 -12.90
C ASP A 59 2.05 3.27 -13.64
N GLY A 60 2.22 3.71 -14.89
CA GLY A 60 1.12 4.12 -15.75
C GLY A 60 0.67 5.57 -15.57
N PHE A 61 1.35 6.34 -14.73
CA PHE A 61 1.04 7.75 -14.48
C PHE A 61 2.06 8.73 -15.06
N ASP A 62 3.11 8.25 -15.68
CA ASP A 62 4.14 9.11 -16.26
C ASP A 62 3.79 9.55 -17.68
N ALA A 63 4.58 10.48 -18.22
CA ALA A 63 4.34 11.05 -19.56
C ALA A 63 4.45 10.03 -20.69
N ASN A 64 5.11 8.90 -20.43
CA ASN A 64 5.31 7.82 -21.40
C ASN A 64 4.32 6.68 -21.25
N ALA A 65 3.32 6.83 -20.38
CA ALA A 65 2.30 5.82 -20.17
C ALA A 65 1.50 5.58 -21.45
N LYS A 66 1.25 4.30 -21.77
CA LYS A 66 0.48 3.95 -22.97
C LYS A 66 -0.99 4.33 -22.79
N PRO A 67 -1.63 4.95 -23.79
CA PRO A 67 -3.07 5.22 -23.76
C PRO A 67 -3.84 3.91 -23.57
N GLY A 68 -4.83 3.92 -22.67
CA GLY A 68 -5.64 2.74 -22.35
C GLY A 68 -4.98 1.70 -21.46
N GLY A 69 -3.74 1.93 -21.01
CA GLY A 69 -3.09 1.10 -20.02
C GLY A 69 -3.66 1.31 -18.63
N HIS A 70 -3.33 0.39 -17.71
CA HIS A 70 -3.70 0.53 -16.31
C HIS A 70 -2.59 1.24 -15.54
N GLY A 71 -2.98 2.09 -14.58
CA GLY A 71 -2.08 2.70 -13.63
C GLY A 71 -2.22 2.06 -12.27
N ASP A 72 -1.10 1.71 -11.64
CA ASP A 72 -1.07 1.08 -10.33
C ASP A 72 -0.03 1.73 -9.45
N PHE A 73 -0.26 1.67 -8.14
CA PHE A 73 0.76 1.98 -7.15
C PHE A 73 1.30 0.67 -6.58
N ASP A 74 2.61 0.48 -6.67
CA ASP A 74 3.31 -0.59 -5.99
C ASP A 74 4.05 -0.02 -4.80
N VAL A 75 3.67 -0.47 -3.61
CA VAL A 75 4.23 0.02 -2.35
C VAL A 75 4.98 -1.10 -1.67
N THR A 76 6.20 -0.82 -1.22
CA THR A 76 7.01 -1.78 -0.47
C THR A 76 7.43 -1.16 0.85
N ALA A 77 7.21 -1.89 1.95
CA ALA A 77 7.64 -1.51 3.28
C ALA A 77 8.37 -2.66 3.94
N ARG A 78 9.50 -2.37 4.59
CA ARG A 78 10.28 -3.37 5.32
C ARG A 78 10.28 -3.02 6.80
N PHE A 79 9.88 -3.97 7.63
CA PHE A 79 9.85 -3.80 9.08
C PHE A 79 10.93 -4.64 9.75
N THR A 80 11.59 -4.04 10.75
CA THR A 80 12.42 -4.74 11.70
C THR A 80 11.69 -4.75 13.04
N CYS A 81 11.44 -5.94 13.58
CA CYS A 81 10.63 -6.11 14.79
C CYS A 81 11.51 -6.62 15.95
N ALA A 82 11.41 -5.96 17.12
CA ALA A 82 12.15 -6.37 18.30
C ALA A 82 11.68 -7.73 18.83
N SER A 83 10.38 -8.03 18.68
CA SER A 83 9.77 -9.29 19.12
C SER A 83 9.00 -9.94 17.94
N PRO A 84 9.69 -10.53 16.95
CA PRO A 84 9.03 -11.08 15.77
C PRO A 84 7.98 -12.15 16.08
N ALA A 85 8.18 -12.91 17.16
CA ALA A 85 7.23 -13.95 17.60
C ALA A 85 5.86 -13.36 18.01
N ARG A 86 5.79 -12.07 18.29
CA ARG A 86 4.56 -11.37 18.68
C ARG A 86 3.91 -10.63 17.51
N LEU A 87 4.43 -10.82 16.31
CA LEU A 87 3.89 -10.21 15.11
C LEU A 87 2.70 -11.05 14.63
N SER A 88 1.53 -10.78 15.19
CA SER A 88 0.31 -11.57 14.95
C SER A 88 -0.68 -10.89 14.00
N SER A 89 -0.48 -9.61 13.70
CA SER A 89 -1.42 -8.87 12.87
C SER A 89 -0.78 -7.65 12.20
N LEU A 90 -1.45 -7.19 11.16
CA LEU A 90 -1.11 -5.99 10.42
C LEU A 90 -2.41 -5.25 10.10
N GLU A 91 -2.50 -3.99 10.46
CA GLU A 91 -3.64 -3.14 10.09
C GLU A 91 -3.27 -2.29 8.88
N ILE A 92 -4.15 -2.26 7.89
CA ILE A 92 -3.96 -1.51 6.66
C ILE A 92 -5.09 -0.49 6.51
N GLY A 93 -4.80 0.74 6.85
CA GLY A 93 -5.78 1.84 6.89
C GLY A 93 -5.92 2.60 5.57
N LEU A 94 -5.78 1.94 4.43
CA LEU A 94 -5.84 2.59 3.12
C LEU A 94 -7.25 3.01 2.71
N PHE A 95 -8.27 2.28 3.13
CA PHE A 95 -9.65 2.60 2.75
C PHE A 95 -10.14 3.91 3.35
N ALA A 96 -9.61 4.29 4.52
CA ALA A 96 -9.90 5.60 5.11
C ALA A 96 -9.15 6.72 4.37
N ALA A 97 -7.92 6.46 3.93
CA ALA A 97 -7.11 7.44 3.21
C ALA A 97 -7.59 7.64 1.76
N PHE A 98 -8.15 6.59 1.14
CA PHE A 98 -8.63 6.61 -0.23
C PHE A 98 -10.10 6.17 -0.26
N PRO A 99 -11.05 7.11 -0.17
CA PRO A 99 -12.47 6.78 -0.02
C PRO A 99 -13.09 5.97 -1.16
N THR A 100 -12.51 6.03 -2.37
CA THR A 100 -13.01 5.30 -3.53
C THR A 100 -12.30 3.97 -3.76
N LEU A 101 -11.27 3.66 -2.97
CA LEU A 101 -10.54 2.41 -3.08
C LEU A 101 -11.42 1.25 -2.61
N GLN A 102 -11.49 0.17 -3.41
CA GLN A 102 -12.35 -0.98 -3.12
C GLN A 102 -11.55 -2.23 -2.73
N ARG A 103 -10.34 -2.37 -3.26
CA ARG A 103 -9.54 -3.60 -3.08
C ARG A 103 -8.07 -3.29 -3.06
N VAL A 104 -7.33 -4.03 -2.22
CA VAL A 104 -5.87 -3.98 -2.14
C VAL A 104 -5.34 -5.41 -2.11
N VAL A 105 -4.32 -5.69 -2.90
CA VAL A 105 -3.59 -6.96 -2.84
C VAL A 105 -2.36 -6.76 -1.98
N VAL A 106 -2.20 -7.59 -0.96
CA VAL A 106 -1.12 -7.50 0.03
C VAL A 106 -0.26 -8.75 -0.03
N ASP A 107 1.03 -8.58 -0.27
CA ASP A 107 2.02 -9.64 -0.22
C ASP A 107 2.88 -9.46 1.03
N ILE A 108 2.99 -10.49 1.85
CA ILE A 108 3.71 -10.44 3.12
C ILE A 108 4.75 -11.55 3.15
N VAL A 109 6.01 -11.18 3.40
CA VAL A 109 7.12 -12.11 3.56
C VAL A 109 7.68 -11.99 4.97
N THR A 110 7.63 -13.08 5.71
CA THR A 110 8.21 -13.20 7.06
C THR A 110 9.22 -14.35 7.07
N ALA A 111 9.83 -14.59 8.22
CA ALA A 111 10.71 -15.74 8.42
C ALA A 111 10.00 -17.08 8.22
N SER A 112 8.67 -17.12 8.42
CA SER A 112 7.87 -18.34 8.26
C SER A 112 7.36 -18.56 6.83
N GLY A 113 7.58 -17.63 5.90
CA GLY A 113 7.22 -17.79 4.50
C GLY A 113 6.54 -16.56 3.91
N ALA A 114 5.96 -16.73 2.73
CA ALA A 114 5.29 -15.70 1.97
C ALA A 114 3.80 -16.00 1.85
N THR A 115 2.95 -14.98 2.02
CA THR A 115 1.50 -15.08 1.82
C THR A 115 1.00 -13.90 1.01
N GLU A 116 -0.08 -14.13 0.25
CA GLU A 116 -0.80 -13.09 -0.44
C GLU A 116 -2.23 -13.03 0.11
N GLN A 117 -2.70 -11.84 0.40
CA GLN A 117 -4.08 -11.63 0.82
C GLN A 117 -4.71 -10.51 0.03
N VAL A 118 -6.00 -10.66 -0.26
CA VAL A 118 -6.79 -9.63 -0.91
C VAL A 118 -7.74 -9.04 0.12
N LEU A 119 -7.63 -7.72 0.32
CA LEU A 119 -8.52 -6.99 1.22
C LEU A 119 -9.56 -6.24 0.40
N ASP A 120 -10.82 -6.58 0.60
CA ASP A 120 -11.95 -5.85 0.04
C ASP A 120 -12.50 -4.88 1.10
N ARG A 121 -12.89 -3.68 0.68
CA ARG A 121 -13.51 -2.70 1.58
C ARG A 121 -14.69 -3.33 2.35
N PRO A 122 -14.80 -3.16 3.66
CA PRO A 122 -14.04 -2.30 4.57
C PRO A 122 -12.94 -3.03 5.37
N MET A 123 -12.46 -4.17 4.94
CA MET A 123 -11.52 -4.99 5.70
C MET A 123 -10.14 -4.34 5.77
N THR A 124 -9.63 -4.20 7.00
CA THR A 124 -8.32 -3.57 7.25
C THR A 124 -7.36 -4.50 7.97
N HIS A 125 -7.84 -5.59 8.52
CA HIS A 125 -7.06 -6.47 9.40
C HIS A 125 -6.50 -7.65 8.65
N VAL A 126 -5.20 -7.88 8.79
CA VAL A 126 -4.49 -9.05 8.28
C VAL A 126 -3.97 -9.85 9.47
N THR A 127 -4.36 -11.12 9.55
CA THR A 127 -3.83 -12.03 10.58
C THR A 127 -2.53 -12.65 10.07
N LEU A 128 -1.51 -12.63 10.91
CA LEU A 128 -0.20 -13.18 10.59
C LEU A 128 0.10 -14.39 11.46
N SER A 129 0.81 -15.37 10.88
CA SER A 129 1.37 -16.51 11.63
C SER A 129 2.87 -16.28 11.73
N PRO A 130 3.36 -15.91 12.90
CA PRO A 130 4.79 -15.64 13.10
C PRO A 130 5.64 -16.91 13.01
#